data_5e38f1c625cbe6735927690c2f65bbbd
#
_entry.id   5e38f1c625cbe6735927690c2f65bbbd
#
_cell.length_a   1.000
_cell.length_b   1.000
_cell.length_c   1.000
_cell.angle_alpha   90.00
_cell.angle_beta   90.00
_cell.angle_gamma   90.00
#
_symmetry.space_group_name_H-M   'P 1'
#
loop_
_entity.id
_entity.type
_entity.pdbx_description
1 polymer ?
#
loop_
_entity_poly.entity_id
_entity_poly.type
_entity_poly.pdbx_seq_one_letter_code
_entity_poly.pdbx_strand_id
1 'polypeptide(L)'
;MIFAFILAMGMNFFSYWFSDKIVLRMYRAREVGPQESPELHEIVRHLAERANLPMPRVYIIPQESPNAFATGRNPSHAVVAVTQGLLKLMNRDEISGVLAHEMAHVRNRDILIGSIAATMAGAIMIIANMARWTAFLGGGSSDDDEGGLGTIGLLAMSILAPLAAMLVQMAISRSREYHADATGAAFAGRPEGRRVCHRP
;
A
#
# COMPACT_ATOMS: atom_id res chain seq x y z
N MET A 1 20.58 -1.60 18.96
CA MET A 1 19.31 -2.31 18.68
C MET A 1 18.10 -1.39 18.88
N ILE A 2 17.85 -0.86 20.09
CA ILE A 2 16.73 0.05 20.39
C ILE A 2 16.73 1.27 19.47
N PHE A 3 17.90 1.88 19.24
CA PHE A 3 18.03 3.03 18.34
C PHE A 3 17.62 2.71 16.89
N ALA A 4 18.04 1.56 16.35
CA ALA A 4 17.66 1.14 15.00
C ALA A 4 16.14 0.88 14.89
N PHE A 5 15.52 0.34 15.94
CA PHE A 5 14.07 0.13 15.99
C PHE A 5 13.31 1.47 16.02
N ILE A 6 13.75 2.41 16.86
CA ILE A 6 13.14 3.76 16.94
C ILE A 6 13.29 4.47 15.59
N LEU A 7 14.46 4.37 14.95
CA LEU A 7 14.71 4.97 13.64
C LEU A 7 13.79 4.36 12.58
N ALA A 8 13.66 3.03 12.55
CA ALA A 8 12.78 2.34 11.61
C ALA A 8 11.29 2.70 11.81
N MET A 9 10.84 2.77 13.06
CA MET A 9 9.50 3.26 13.39
C MET A 9 9.30 4.71 12.97
N GLY A 10 10.26 5.57 13.23
CA GLY A 10 10.23 6.99 12.82
C GLY A 10 10.15 7.14 11.30
N MET A 11 10.94 6.36 10.56
CA MET A 11 10.91 6.36 9.09
C MET A 11 9.57 5.83 8.54
N ASN A 12 9.00 4.77 9.13
CA ASN A 12 7.68 4.27 8.76
C ASN A 12 6.58 5.28 9.04
N PHE A 13 6.60 5.91 10.20
CA PHE A 13 5.66 6.96 10.57
C PHE A 13 5.77 8.17 9.62
N PHE A 14 6.98 8.61 9.32
CA PHE A 14 7.24 9.70 8.39
C PHE A 14 6.75 9.34 6.97
N SER A 15 7.07 8.15 6.48
CA SER A 15 6.63 7.66 5.18
C SER A 15 5.10 7.59 5.09
N TYR A 16 4.42 7.09 6.11
CA TYR A 16 2.97 7.05 6.18
C TYR A 16 2.36 8.45 6.17
N TRP A 17 2.92 9.39 6.98
CA TRP A 17 2.36 10.73 7.15
C TRP A 17 2.53 11.62 5.92
N PHE A 18 3.62 11.43 5.17
CA PHE A 18 3.96 12.22 3.99
C PHE A 18 3.88 11.44 2.68
N SER A 19 3.26 10.26 2.68
CA SER A 19 3.18 9.39 1.50
C SER A 19 2.64 10.09 0.25
N ASP A 20 1.57 10.87 0.41
CA ASP A 20 0.97 11.66 -0.67
C ASP A 20 1.96 12.67 -1.27
N LYS A 21 2.61 13.47 -0.43
CA LYS A 21 3.54 14.53 -0.87
C LYS A 21 4.79 13.97 -1.54
N ILE A 22 5.33 12.87 -1.00
CA ILE A 22 6.52 12.22 -1.55
C ILE A 22 6.22 11.69 -2.94
N VAL A 23 5.13 10.94 -3.09
CA VAL A 23 4.73 10.34 -4.36
C VAL A 23 4.40 11.41 -5.40
N LEU A 24 3.59 12.40 -5.05
CA LEU A 24 3.23 13.48 -5.97
C LEU A 24 4.45 14.27 -6.46
N ARG A 25 5.42 14.55 -5.58
CA ARG A 25 6.65 15.24 -5.95
C ARG A 25 7.54 14.38 -6.86
N MET A 26 7.65 13.09 -6.58
CA MET A 26 8.43 12.14 -7.37
C MET A 26 7.90 12.02 -8.81
N TYR A 27 6.57 12.01 -8.96
CA TYR A 27 5.91 11.95 -10.27
C TYR A 27 5.69 13.33 -10.92
N ARG A 28 6.14 14.43 -10.29
CA ARG A 28 5.91 15.81 -10.76
C ARG A 28 4.43 16.09 -11.02
N ALA A 29 3.57 15.52 -10.19
CA ALA A 29 2.13 15.67 -10.30
C ALA A 29 1.73 17.14 -10.09
N ARG A 30 0.85 17.65 -10.95
CA ARG A 30 0.29 19.00 -10.86
C ARG A 30 -1.16 18.91 -10.42
N GLU A 31 -1.49 19.65 -9.37
CA GLU A 31 -2.88 19.79 -8.95
C GLU A 31 -3.67 20.54 -10.03
N VAL A 32 -4.83 20.03 -10.35
CA VAL A 32 -5.73 20.63 -11.36
C VAL A 32 -7.07 20.97 -10.71
N GLY A 33 -7.59 22.13 -11.07
CA GLY A 33 -8.89 22.60 -10.60
C GLY A 33 -10.05 22.10 -11.47
N PRO A 34 -11.30 22.27 -11.00
CA PRO A 34 -12.49 21.87 -11.77
C PRO A 34 -12.60 22.57 -13.12
N GLN A 35 -12.02 23.76 -13.27
CA GLN A 35 -12.03 24.52 -14.52
C GLN A 35 -11.00 24.03 -15.53
N GLU A 36 -9.87 23.44 -15.03
CA GLU A 36 -8.80 22.93 -15.90
C GLU A 36 -9.12 21.52 -16.43
N SER A 37 -9.80 20.71 -15.65
CA SER A 37 -10.17 19.33 -16.02
C SER A 37 -11.56 18.99 -15.50
N PRO A 38 -12.63 19.57 -16.08
CA PRO A 38 -13.99 19.43 -15.59
C PRO A 38 -14.49 17.97 -15.61
N GLU A 39 -14.18 17.25 -16.67
CA GLU A 39 -14.61 15.86 -16.83
C GLU A 39 -14.00 14.94 -15.77
N LEU A 40 -12.70 15.05 -15.52
CA LEU A 40 -12.02 14.26 -14.49
C LEU A 40 -12.56 14.59 -13.09
N HIS A 41 -12.79 15.87 -12.81
CA HIS A 41 -13.40 16.30 -11.55
C HIS A 41 -14.82 15.78 -11.35
N GLU A 42 -15.61 15.71 -12.41
CA GLU A 42 -16.96 15.17 -12.36
C GLU A 42 -16.95 13.66 -12.05
N ILE A 43 -16.06 12.89 -12.71
CA ILE A 43 -15.88 11.46 -12.43
C ILE A 43 -15.50 11.25 -10.96
N VAL A 44 -14.46 11.94 -10.49
CA VAL A 44 -13.97 11.79 -9.11
C VAL A 44 -15.04 12.19 -8.09
N ARG A 45 -15.78 13.27 -8.34
CA ARG A 45 -16.88 13.72 -7.46
C ARG A 45 -17.96 12.65 -7.37
N HIS A 46 -18.43 12.14 -8.51
CA HIS A 46 -19.47 11.11 -8.55
C HIS A 46 -19.04 9.84 -7.78
N LEU A 47 -17.79 9.42 -7.95
CA LEU A 47 -17.24 8.28 -7.22
C LEU A 47 -17.10 8.57 -5.73
N ALA A 48 -16.65 9.77 -5.33
CA ALA A 48 -16.53 10.17 -3.94
C ALA A 48 -17.89 10.17 -3.22
N GLU A 49 -18.92 10.71 -3.86
CA GLU A 49 -20.29 10.70 -3.34
C GLU A 49 -20.80 9.26 -3.12
N ARG A 50 -20.62 8.39 -4.12
CA ARG A 50 -21.04 6.98 -4.03
C ARG A 50 -20.23 6.19 -3.00
N ALA A 51 -18.96 6.52 -2.83
CA ALA A 51 -18.09 5.93 -1.82
C ALA A 51 -18.32 6.49 -0.41
N ASN A 52 -19.12 7.54 -0.27
CA ASN A 52 -19.27 8.33 0.95
C ASN A 52 -17.91 8.81 1.49
N LEU A 53 -17.09 9.36 0.57
CA LEU A 53 -15.79 9.94 0.84
C LEU A 53 -15.82 11.45 0.65
N PRO A 54 -15.03 12.23 1.39
CA PRO A 54 -14.75 13.61 1.05
C PRO A 54 -14.14 13.69 -0.36
N MET A 55 -14.41 14.80 -1.08
CA MET A 55 -13.82 15.03 -2.41
C MET A 55 -12.30 15.00 -2.34
N PRO A 56 -11.62 14.07 -3.04
CA PRO A 56 -10.16 14.04 -3.09
C PRO A 56 -9.60 15.22 -3.88
N ARG A 57 -8.35 15.57 -3.62
CA ARG A 57 -7.60 16.48 -4.49
C ARG A 57 -7.22 15.72 -5.76
N VAL A 58 -7.34 16.38 -6.92
CA VAL A 58 -7.12 15.79 -8.23
C VAL A 58 -5.82 16.30 -8.83
N TYR A 59 -4.99 15.37 -9.31
CA TYR A 59 -3.69 15.67 -9.88
C TYR A 59 -3.54 15.04 -11.27
N ILE A 60 -2.83 15.72 -12.15
CA ILE A 60 -2.39 15.18 -13.44
C ILE A 60 -0.87 15.04 -13.43
N ILE A 61 -0.41 13.88 -13.90
CA ILE A 61 1.01 13.52 -14.02
C ILE A 61 1.42 13.65 -15.48
N PRO A 62 2.50 14.39 -15.81
CA PRO A 62 2.96 14.59 -17.18
C PRO A 62 3.77 13.39 -17.68
N GLN A 63 3.12 12.23 -17.78
CA GLN A 63 3.70 10.97 -18.28
C GLN A 63 2.78 10.35 -19.33
N GLU A 64 3.40 9.78 -20.38
CA GLU A 64 2.68 9.10 -21.46
C GLU A 64 2.30 7.65 -21.10
N SER A 65 3.00 7.01 -20.17
CA SER A 65 2.63 5.69 -19.68
C SER A 65 1.27 5.76 -18.96
N PRO A 66 0.26 4.98 -19.38
CA PRO A 66 -1.07 5.02 -18.77
C PRO A 66 -1.02 4.47 -17.34
N ASN A 67 -1.35 5.33 -16.38
CA ASN A 67 -1.41 4.96 -14.97
C ASN A 67 -2.36 5.89 -14.20
N ALA A 68 -2.93 5.37 -13.12
CA ALA A 68 -3.64 6.15 -12.12
C ALA A 68 -3.39 5.55 -10.74
N PHE A 69 -3.45 6.37 -9.71
CA PHE A 69 -3.42 5.89 -8.34
C PHE A 69 -4.16 6.84 -7.40
N ALA A 70 -4.67 6.28 -6.31
CA ALA A 70 -5.14 7.06 -5.19
C ALA A 70 -4.23 6.83 -3.98
N THR A 71 -3.91 7.90 -3.27
CA THR A 71 -3.07 7.86 -2.08
C THR A 71 -3.60 8.84 -1.02
N GLY A 72 -3.05 8.75 0.18
CA GLY A 72 -3.41 9.62 1.30
C GLY A 72 -3.47 8.85 2.60
N ARG A 73 -3.04 9.47 3.70
CA ARG A 73 -3.00 8.83 5.03
C ARG A 73 -4.39 8.43 5.56
N ASN A 74 -5.43 9.10 5.11
CA ASN A 74 -6.83 8.82 5.45
C ASN A 74 -7.77 9.40 4.38
N PRO A 75 -9.08 9.05 4.40
CA PRO A 75 -10.05 9.56 3.43
C PRO A 75 -10.13 11.08 3.31
N SER A 76 -9.94 11.82 4.41
CA SER A 76 -9.98 13.30 4.39
C SER A 76 -8.75 13.95 3.76
N HIS A 77 -7.67 13.17 3.54
CA HIS A 77 -6.43 13.62 2.90
C HIS A 77 -6.16 12.80 1.64
N ALA A 78 -7.22 12.32 1.01
CA ALA A 78 -7.13 11.53 -0.21
C ALA A 78 -6.71 12.40 -1.39
N VAL A 79 -5.92 11.82 -2.25
CA VAL A 79 -5.44 12.38 -3.50
C VAL A 79 -5.65 11.34 -4.59
N VAL A 80 -6.18 11.79 -5.73
CA VAL A 80 -6.28 10.99 -6.94
C VAL A 80 -5.36 11.59 -7.99
N ALA A 81 -4.48 10.78 -8.56
CA ALA A 81 -3.55 11.19 -9.60
C ALA A 81 -3.71 10.31 -10.84
N VAL A 82 -3.74 10.96 -12.01
CA VAL A 82 -3.95 10.31 -13.30
C VAL A 82 -2.88 10.81 -14.28
N THR A 83 -2.30 9.92 -15.06
CA THR A 83 -1.34 10.30 -16.10
C THR A 83 -2.02 10.82 -17.35
N GLN A 84 -1.32 11.70 -18.07
CA GLN A 84 -1.80 12.18 -19.38
C GLN A 84 -2.02 11.05 -20.38
N GLY A 85 -1.15 10.02 -20.35
CA GLY A 85 -1.28 8.85 -21.20
C GLY A 85 -2.57 8.07 -20.95
N LEU A 86 -3.01 7.94 -19.69
CA LEU A 86 -4.26 7.28 -19.37
C LEU A 86 -5.47 8.10 -19.86
N LEU A 87 -5.45 9.41 -19.68
CA LEU A 87 -6.51 10.30 -20.17
C LEU A 87 -6.64 10.31 -21.70
N LYS A 88 -5.54 10.08 -22.42
CA LYS A 88 -5.55 9.98 -23.89
C LYS A 88 -6.03 8.60 -24.39
N LEU A 89 -5.76 7.55 -23.63
CA LEU A 89 -5.97 6.15 -24.04
C LEU A 89 -7.37 5.65 -23.71
N MET A 90 -7.92 6.07 -22.57
CA MET A 90 -9.17 5.53 -22.02
C MET A 90 -10.33 6.50 -22.17
N ASN A 91 -11.51 5.92 -22.39
CA ASN A 91 -12.76 6.68 -22.37
C ASN A 91 -13.23 6.95 -20.92
N ARG A 92 -14.25 7.80 -20.78
CA ARG A 92 -14.81 8.21 -19.48
C ARG A 92 -15.22 7.04 -18.58
N ASP A 93 -15.86 6.03 -19.14
CA ASP A 93 -16.33 4.86 -18.39
C ASP A 93 -15.17 4.00 -17.88
N GLU A 94 -14.15 3.84 -18.71
CA GLU A 94 -12.92 3.12 -18.34
C GLU A 94 -12.14 3.85 -17.27
N ILE A 95 -11.96 5.16 -17.39
CA ILE A 95 -11.35 6.00 -16.36
C ILE A 95 -12.12 5.89 -15.04
N SER A 96 -13.45 5.96 -15.11
CA SER A 96 -14.31 5.81 -13.93
C SER A 96 -14.12 4.45 -13.26
N GLY A 97 -13.99 3.37 -14.03
CA GLY A 97 -13.73 2.02 -13.50
C GLY A 97 -12.38 1.92 -12.77
N VAL A 98 -11.31 2.45 -13.38
CA VAL A 98 -9.98 2.48 -12.77
C VAL A 98 -9.99 3.32 -11.49
N LEU A 99 -10.54 4.52 -11.55
CA LEU A 99 -10.58 5.41 -10.38
C LEU A 99 -11.49 4.86 -9.26
N ALA A 100 -12.54 4.12 -9.58
CA ALA A 100 -13.36 3.46 -8.59
C ALA A 100 -12.57 2.41 -7.80
N HIS A 101 -11.73 1.62 -8.49
CA HIS A 101 -10.82 0.67 -7.86
C HIS A 101 -9.81 1.38 -6.95
N GLU A 102 -9.14 2.41 -7.45
CA GLU A 102 -8.15 3.18 -6.67
C GLU A 102 -8.77 3.86 -5.44
N MET A 103 -9.96 4.42 -5.59
CA MET A 103 -10.67 5.05 -4.47
C MET A 103 -11.18 4.03 -3.43
N ALA A 104 -11.42 2.78 -3.84
CA ALA A 104 -11.73 1.71 -2.91
C ALA A 104 -10.58 1.46 -1.91
N HIS A 105 -9.32 1.50 -2.35
CA HIS A 105 -8.16 1.43 -1.47
C HIS A 105 -8.13 2.54 -0.42
N VAL A 106 -8.50 3.76 -0.82
CA VAL A 106 -8.62 4.89 0.13
C VAL A 106 -9.70 4.64 1.17
N ARG A 107 -10.89 4.22 0.73
CA ARG A 107 -12.01 3.90 1.62
C ARG A 107 -11.67 2.78 2.60
N ASN A 108 -11.02 1.73 2.11
CA ASN A 108 -10.63 0.56 2.89
C ASN A 108 -9.41 0.84 3.81
N ARG A 109 -8.80 2.03 3.71
CA ARG A 109 -7.60 2.44 4.45
C ARG A 109 -6.40 1.50 4.22
N ASP A 110 -6.24 1.03 3.00
CA ASP A 110 -5.24 0.02 2.66
C ASP A 110 -3.80 0.49 2.90
N ILE A 111 -3.52 1.79 2.81
CA ILE A 111 -2.22 2.38 3.17
C ILE A 111 -1.93 2.16 4.67
N LEU A 112 -2.92 2.38 5.54
CA LEU A 112 -2.76 2.14 6.97
C LEU A 112 -2.52 0.66 7.28
N ILE A 113 -3.34 -0.22 6.69
CA ILE A 113 -3.21 -1.68 6.86
C ILE A 113 -1.83 -2.14 6.38
N GLY A 114 -1.38 -1.66 5.22
CA GLY A 114 -0.07 -1.96 4.67
C GLY A 114 1.08 -1.49 5.57
N SER A 115 0.97 -0.30 6.14
CA SER A 115 1.98 0.25 7.05
C SER A 115 2.07 -0.55 8.35
N ILE A 116 0.93 -0.96 8.91
CA ILE A 116 0.89 -1.84 10.10
C ILE A 116 1.53 -3.20 9.77
N ALA A 117 1.14 -3.83 8.65
CA ALA A 117 1.69 -5.10 8.23
C ALA A 117 3.21 -5.04 8.01
N ALA A 118 3.70 -3.98 7.35
CA ALA A 118 5.13 -3.76 7.15
C ALA A 118 5.89 -3.57 8.47
N THR A 119 5.31 -2.85 9.44
CA THR A 119 5.90 -2.65 10.76
C THR A 119 6.00 -3.96 11.53
N MET A 120 4.95 -4.76 11.51
CA MET A 120 4.94 -6.09 12.16
C MET A 120 5.97 -7.04 11.53
N ALA A 121 6.03 -7.08 10.20
CA ALA A 121 7.04 -7.88 9.50
C ALA A 121 8.46 -7.40 9.81
N GLY A 122 8.69 -6.09 9.88
CA GLY A 122 9.96 -5.51 10.31
C GLY A 122 10.35 -5.93 11.73
N ALA A 123 9.41 -5.94 12.67
CA ALA A 123 9.65 -6.42 14.03
C ALA A 123 10.04 -7.91 14.06
N ILE A 124 9.34 -8.76 13.31
CA ILE A 124 9.67 -10.18 13.16
C ILE A 124 11.10 -10.35 12.62
N MET A 125 11.46 -9.58 11.59
CA MET A 125 12.80 -9.62 10.99
C MET A 125 13.90 -9.21 12.00
N ILE A 126 13.64 -8.20 12.82
CA ILE A 126 14.60 -7.79 13.87
C ILE A 126 14.80 -8.91 14.88
N ILE A 127 13.71 -9.54 15.35
CA ILE A 127 13.78 -10.68 16.30
C ILE A 127 14.52 -11.87 15.67
N ALA A 128 14.23 -12.21 14.41
CA ALA A 128 14.91 -13.29 13.71
C ALA A 128 16.42 -13.01 13.53
N ASN A 129 16.79 -11.77 13.23
CA ASN A 129 18.18 -11.37 13.13
C ASN A 129 18.88 -11.41 14.50
N MET A 130 18.21 -11.00 15.58
CA MET A 130 18.76 -11.14 16.94
C MET A 130 19.02 -12.60 17.28
N ALA A 131 18.06 -13.49 17.03
CA ALA A 131 18.23 -14.92 17.26
C ALA A 131 19.42 -15.50 16.46
N ARG A 132 19.63 -15.04 15.24
CA ARG A 132 20.77 -15.42 14.41
C ARG A 132 22.10 -14.95 15.00
N TRP A 133 22.18 -13.71 15.46
CA TRP A 133 23.38 -13.17 16.10
C TRP A 133 23.70 -13.88 17.41
N THR A 134 22.70 -14.18 18.25
CA THR A 134 22.91 -14.95 19.47
C THR A 134 23.39 -16.38 19.20
N ALA A 135 22.83 -17.04 18.19
CA ALA A 135 23.30 -18.37 17.75
C ALA A 135 24.75 -18.34 17.24
N PHE A 136 25.12 -17.28 16.52
CA PHE A 136 26.46 -17.14 15.95
C PHE A 136 27.52 -16.75 17.01
N LEU A 137 27.20 -15.85 17.95
CA LEU A 137 28.12 -15.37 18.98
C LEU A 137 28.12 -16.24 20.25
N GLY A 138 27.00 -16.95 20.51
CA GLY A 138 26.81 -17.77 21.69
C GLY A 138 27.21 -19.25 21.52
N GLY A 139 27.84 -19.62 20.42
CA GLY A 139 28.21 -21.00 20.07
C GLY A 139 29.41 -21.56 20.85
N GLY A 140 29.60 -21.15 22.08
CA GLY A 140 30.63 -21.68 22.97
C GLY A 140 30.13 -21.76 24.40
N SER A 141 29.83 -22.97 24.86
CA SER A 141 29.59 -23.37 26.25
C SER A 141 28.21 -23.09 26.84
N SER A 142 27.41 -24.10 26.85
CA SER A 142 26.88 -24.70 28.08
C SER A 142 26.32 -26.09 27.75
N ASP A 143 27.01 -27.08 28.24
CA ASP A 143 26.49 -28.38 28.63
C ASP A 143 25.41 -28.13 29.69
N ASP A 144 24.17 -27.95 29.30
CA ASP A 144 23.02 -28.22 30.14
C ASP A 144 21.84 -28.49 29.24
N ASP A 145 21.57 -29.76 29.07
CA ASP A 145 20.37 -30.40 28.58
C ASP A 145 19.20 -30.01 29.48
N GLU A 146 18.46 -28.96 29.09
CA GLU A 146 17.02 -28.89 29.35
C GLU A 146 16.41 -27.60 28.79
N GLY A 147 15.57 -27.77 27.73
CA GLY A 147 14.47 -26.84 27.48
C GLY A 147 14.72 -25.63 26.60
N GLY A 148 15.62 -25.68 25.65
CA GLY A 148 15.79 -24.61 24.65
C GLY A 148 15.80 -25.17 23.25
N LEU A 149 15.19 -24.46 22.32
CA LEU A 149 15.49 -24.64 20.90
C LEU A 149 17.02 -24.49 20.73
N GLY A 150 17.71 -25.62 20.57
CA GLY A 150 19.16 -25.63 20.39
C GLY A 150 19.58 -24.76 19.20
N THR A 151 20.85 -24.60 18.96
CA THR A 151 21.42 -23.77 17.88
C THR A 151 20.75 -24.04 16.52
N ILE A 152 20.37 -25.31 16.26
CA ILE A 152 19.64 -25.71 15.06
C ILE A 152 18.24 -25.10 15.02
N GLY A 153 17.52 -25.07 16.14
CA GLY A 153 16.21 -24.44 16.24
C GLY A 153 16.26 -22.93 16.02
N LEU A 154 17.26 -22.25 16.57
CA LEU A 154 17.47 -20.81 16.35
C LEU A 154 17.82 -20.51 14.89
N LEU A 155 18.63 -21.33 14.24
CA LEU A 155 18.94 -21.21 12.82
C LEU A 155 17.69 -21.47 11.96
N ALA A 156 16.91 -22.50 12.27
CA ALA A 156 15.65 -22.77 11.58
C ALA A 156 14.68 -21.60 11.73
N MET A 157 14.48 -21.06 12.92
CA MET A 157 13.62 -19.90 13.16
C MET A 157 14.11 -18.65 12.42
N SER A 158 15.41 -18.46 12.28
CA SER A 158 15.99 -17.31 11.55
C SER A 158 15.67 -17.35 10.04
N ILE A 159 15.35 -18.51 9.49
CA ILE A 159 14.95 -18.68 8.09
C ILE A 159 13.42 -18.71 7.97
N LEU A 160 12.75 -19.45 8.87
CA LEU A 160 11.29 -19.63 8.77
C LEU A 160 10.50 -18.36 9.12
N ALA A 161 10.98 -17.55 10.08
CA ALA A 161 10.27 -16.34 10.48
C ALA A 161 10.19 -15.29 9.35
N PRO A 162 11.25 -14.98 8.58
CA PRO A 162 11.16 -14.11 7.40
C PRO A 162 10.21 -14.66 6.33
N LEU A 163 10.24 -15.98 6.07
CA LEU A 163 9.34 -16.60 5.11
C LEU A 163 7.88 -16.49 5.55
N ALA A 164 7.59 -16.76 6.82
CA ALA A 164 6.25 -16.58 7.37
C ALA A 164 5.78 -15.12 7.27
N ALA A 165 6.65 -14.17 7.62
CA ALA A 165 6.35 -12.73 7.50
C ALA A 165 6.02 -12.34 6.05
N MET A 166 6.76 -12.86 5.07
CA MET A 166 6.52 -12.62 3.65
C MET A 166 5.19 -13.23 3.19
N LEU A 167 4.87 -14.45 3.61
CA LEU A 167 3.59 -15.11 3.28
C LEU A 167 2.39 -14.33 3.85
N VAL A 168 2.50 -13.86 5.09
CA VAL A 168 1.47 -13.02 5.72
C VAL A 168 1.28 -11.71 4.96
N GLN A 169 2.37 -11.04 4.56
CA GLN A 169 2.29 -9.81 3.76
C GLN A 169 1.62 -10.05 2.40
N MET A 170 1.95 -11.15 1.72
CA MET A 170 1.31 -11.51 0.46
C MET A 170 -0.18 -11.82 0.63
N ALA A 171 -0.56 -12.52 1.69
CA ALA A 171 -1.96 -12.79 1.99
C ALA A 171 -2.76 -11.51 2.25
N ILE A 172 -2.20 -10.58 3.02
CA ILE A 172 -2.80 -9.27 3.28
C ILE A 172 -2.92 -8.47 1.98
N SER A 173 -1.88 -8.46 1.12
CA SER A 173 -1.91 -7.77 -0.16
C SER A 173 -3.02 -8.29 -1.07
N ARG A 174 -3.12 -9.61 -1.24
CA ARG A 174 -4.19 -10.23 -2.04
C ARG A 174 -5.58 -9.94 -1.49
N SER A 175 -5.75 -10.00 -0.17
CA SER A 175 -7.02 -9.67 0.48
C SER A 175 -7.43 -8.22 0.19
N ARG A 176 -6.50 -7.27 0.23
CA ARG A 176 -6.77 -5.86 -0.09
C ARG A 176 -7.22 -5.67 -1.53
N GLU A 177 -6.52 -6.30 -2.49
CA GLU A 177 -6.93 -6.25 -3.90
C GLU A 177 -8.34 -6.81 -4.10
N TYR A 178 -8.65 -7.95 -3.50
CA TYR A 178 -10.00 -8.52 -3.57
C TYR A 178 -11.07 -7.59 -3.00
N HIS A 179 -10.78 -6.95 -1.86
CA HIS A 179 -11.70 -5.98 -1.26
C HIS A 179 -11.81 -4.69 -2.09
N ALA A 180 -10.71 -4.22 -2.69
CA ALA A 180 -10.73 -3.05 -3.56
C ALA A 180 -11.57 -3.31 -4.82
N ASP A 181 -11.44 -4.48 -5.45
CA ASP A 181 -12.25 -4.89 -6.58
C ASP A 181 -13.75 -4.94 -6.25
N ALA A 182 -14.12 -5.59 -5.14
CA ALA A 182 -15.50 -5.69 -4.70
C ALA A 182 -16.10 -4.32 -4.36
N THR A 183 -15.34 -3.49 -3.65
CA THR A 183 -15.75 -2.15 -3.23
C THR A 183 -15.82 -1.20 -4.42
N GLY A 184 -14.83 -1.22 -5.31
CA GLY A 184 -14.77 -0.39 -6.51
C GLY A 184 -15.91 -0.72 -7.50
N ALA A 185 -16.22 -2.00 -7.67
CA ALA A 185 -17.36 -2.43 -8.50
C ALA A 185 -18.69 -1.88 -7.96
N ALA A 186 -18.85 -1.83 -6.63
CA ALA A 186 -20.05 -1.23 -6.00
C ALA A 186 -20.15 0.28 -6.28
N PHE A 187 -19.02 1.02 -6.36
CA PHE A 187 -19.01 2.45 -6.66
C PHE A 187 -19.24 2.72 -8.14
N ALA A 188 -18.60 1.95 -9.03
CA ALA A 188 -18.75 2.11 -10.47
C ALA A 188 -20.19 1.81 -10.93
N GLY A 189 -20.96 1.05 -10.16
CA GLY A 189 -22.35 0.69 -10.50
C GLY A 189 -22.46 -0.32 -11.65
N ARG A 190 -21.33 -0.96 -12.04
CA ARG A 190 -21.28 -1.97 -13.10
C ARG A 190 -20.48 -3.19 -12.61
N PRO A 191 -21.03 -4.41 -12.73
CA PRO A 191 -20.27 -5.64 -12.42
C PRO A 191 -19.11 -5.91 -13.40
N GLU A 192 -19.03 -5.16 -14.50
CA GLU A 192 -18.04 -5.35 -15.58
C GLU A 192 -16.71 -4.62 -15.36
N GLY A 193 -16.60 -3.68 -14.42
CA GLY A 193 -15.34 -3.00 -14.07
C GLY A 193 -14.21 -3.95 -13.64
N ARG A 194 -14.56 -5.19 -13.31
CA ARG A 194 -13.63 -6.24 -12.88
C ARG A 194 -12.70 -6.75 -14.00
N ARG A 195 -12.99 -6.47 -15.28
CA ARG A 195 -12.21 -6.99 -16.42
C ARG A 195 -11.14 -6.03 -16.95
N VAL A 196 -11.19 -4.76 -16.60
CA VAL A 196 -10.29 -3.73 -17.18
C VAL A 196 -8.96 -3.66 -16.43
N CYS A 197 -8.94 -3.97 -15.13
CA CYS A 197 -7.72 -3.86 -14.31
C CYS A 197 -6.70 -5.00 -14.51
N HIS A 198 -7.04 -6.07 -15.23
CA HIS A 198 -6.19 -7.25 -15.40
C HIS A 198 -5.88 -7.60 -16.88
N ARG A 199 -5.68 -6.63 -17.75
CA ARG A 199 -5.03 -6.92 -19.04
C ARG A 199 -3.52 -6.76 -18.87
N PRO A 200 -2.75 -7.84 -19.14
CA PRO A 200 -1.29 -7.83 -19.08
C PRO A 200 -0.67 -6.87 -20.13
#